data_e7abe6bce97591e1af06b087c5660f4f
#
_entry.id   e7abe6bce97591e1af06b087c5660f4f
#
_cell.length_a   1.000
_cell.length_b   1.000
_cell.length_c   1.000
_cell.angle_alpha   90.00
_cell.angle_beta   90.00
_cell.angle_gamma   90.00
#
_symmetry.space_group_name_H-M   'P 1'
#
loop_
_entity.id
_entity.type
_entity.pdbx_description
1 polymer ?
#
loop_
_entity_poly.entity_id
_entity_poly.type
_entity_poly.pdbx_seq_one_letter_code
_entity_poly.pdbx_strand_id
1 'polypeptide(L)'
;DKAIAVTAVSETLSETEKMEARKTAANIGIKHEEVWISELEDPEFVANNGDRCYHCKHTRFGALTTWAKEHGYKWVIDGSNIDDLCDYRPGMKAIKELNGVCSPLLENGLAKEDIRSLSKVWGLPTWNKLSMPCLSSRIAYGEQITPERLRQVEQAEAIIRTYVKGPVRVRHHGVLARIEVDAKLLGILAIPEVAANINKEIMALGFKYVTFDLAGYRTGSLNDQLPDLKKEA
;
A
#
# COMPACT_ATOMS: atom_id res chain seq x y z
N ASP A 1 -27.59 -8.10 -1.76
CA ASP A 1 -27.55 -9.42 -1.13
C ASP A 1 -26.75 -10.48 -1.93
N LYS A 2 -26.11 -10.08 -3.05
CA LYS A 2 -25.28 -10.98 -3.85
C LYS A 2 -23.79 -10.63 -3.81
N ALA A 3 -23.44 -9.54 -3.14
CA ALA A 3 -22.07 -9.06 -3.02
C ALA A 3 -21.74 -8.69 -1.57
N ILE A 4 -20.48 -8.85 -1.21
CA ILE A 4 -19.92 -8.47 0.08
C ILE A 4 -18.57 -7.81 -0.16
N ALA A 5 -18.24 -6.79 0.62
CA ALA A 5 -16.90 -6.23 0.67
C ALA A 5 -16.06 -7.02 1.67
N VAL A 6 -14.86 -7.41 1.27
CA VAL A 6 -13.92 -8.12 2.17
C VAL A 6 -12.61 -7.35 2.22
N THR A 7 -12.16 -7.01 3.41
CA THR A 7 -10.82 -6.46 3.62
C THR A 7 -9.88 -7.57 4.09
N ALA A 8 -8.86 -7.85 3.28
CA ALA A 8 -7.75 -8.69 3.71
C ALA A 8 -6.89 -7.90 4.70
N VAL A 9 -6.99 -8.23 5.97
CA VAL A 9 -6.24 -7.59 7.07
C VAL A 9 -4.94 -8.35 7.28
N SER A 10 -3.83 -7.64 7.32
CA SER A 10 -2.51 -8.20 7.59
C SER A 10 -1.61 -7.14 8.24
N GLU A 11 -0.41 -7.53 8.61
CA GLU A 11 0.61 -6.62 9.15
C GLU A 11 1.03 -5.53 8.15
N THR A 12 0.77 -5.76 6.87
CA THR A 12 1.12 -4.83 5.78
C THR A 12 0.08 -3.74 5.53
N LEU A 13 -1.13 -3.88 6.10
CA LEU A 13 -2.23 -2.92 6.01
C LEU A 13 -2.16 -1.96 7.20
N SER A 14 -2.06 -0.66 6.93
CA SER A 14 -2.07 0.33 8.00
C SER A 14 -3.44 0.42 8.69
N GLU A 15 -3.45 0.77 9.97
CA GLU A 15 -4.70 0.96 10.73
C GLU A 15 -5.59 2.05 10.11
N THR A 16 -4.99 3.09 9.52
CA THR A 16 -5.73 4.12 8.80
C THR A 16 -6.52 3.55 7.62
N GLU A 17 -5.88 2.71 6.78
CA GLU A 17 -6.56 2.10 5.63
C GLU A 17 -7.65 1.12 6.05
N LYS A 18 -7.43 0.38 7.13
CA LYS A 18 -8.42 -0.53 7.71
C LYS A 18 -9.67 0.22 8.20
N MET A 19 -9.48 1.32 8.94
CA MET A 19 -10.59 2.18 9.37
C MET A 19 -11.34 2.80 8.18
N GLU A 20 -10.61 3.25 7.15
CA GLU A 20 -11.23 3.82 5.95
C GLU A 20 -12.01 2.79 5.14
N ALA A 21 -11.54 1.54 5.07
CA ALA A 21 -12.28 0.46 4.41
C ALA A 21 -13.63 0.21 5.09
N ARG A 22 -13.65 0.13 6.42
CA ARG A 22 -14.90 0.02 7.20
C ARG A 22 -15.84 1.18 6.94
N LYS A 23 -15.33 2.41 7.00
CA LYS A 23 -16.11 3.62 6.77
C LYS A 23 -16.69 3.67 5.35
N THR A 24 -15.89 3.28 4.36
CA THR A 24 -16.30 3.25 2.96
C THR A 24 -17.40 2.23 2.74
N ALA A 25 -17.26 1.01 3.27
CA ALA A 25 -18.27 -0.03 3.18
C ALA A 25 -19.59 0.40 3.83
N ALA A 26 -19.52 1.04 5.01
CA ALA A 26 -20.69 1.58 5.69
C ALA A 26 -21.38 2.69 4.88
N ASN A 27 -20.62 3.60 4.26
CA ASN A 27 -21.16 4.67 3.42
C ASN A 27 -21.87 4.14 2.17
N ILE A 28 -21.36 3.04 1.59
CA ILE A 28 -21.97 2.37 0.43
C ILE A 28 -23.19 1.54 0.86
N GLY A 29 -23.27 1.13 2.13
CA GLY A 29 -24.31 0.25 2.62
C GLY A 29 -24.10 -1.21 2.24
N ILE A 30 -22.87 -1.63 1.91
CA ILE A 30 -22.53 -3.01 1.61
C ILE A 30 -22.11 -3.76 2.87
N LYS A 31 -22.52 -5.03 3.00
CA LYS A 31 -22.01 -5.91 4.06
C LYS A 31 -20.48 -5.98 3.96
N HIS A 32 -19.79 -5.84 5.10
CA HIS A 32 -18.32 -5.84 5.13
C HIS A 32 -17.80 -6.86 6.15
N GLU A 33 -16.79 -7.59 5.73
CA GLU A 33 -16.07 -8.53 6.59
C GLU A 33 -14.56 -8.31 6.50
N GLU A 34 -13.85 -8.66 7.56
CA GLU A 34 -12.40 -8.61 7.64
C GLU A 34 -11.88 -10.05 7.77
N VAL A 35 -10.94 -10.39 6.89
CA VAL A 35 -10.29 -11.70 6.88
C VAL A 35 -8.81 -11.51 7.13
N TRP A 36 -8.29 -12.14 8.17
CA TRP A 36 -6.87 -12.10 8.49
C TRP A 36 -6.08 -13.00 7.54
N ILE A 37 -5.12 -12.42 6.84
CA ILE A 37 -4.27 -13.10 5.88
C ILE A 37 -2.85 -12.55 6.04
N SER A 38 -1.95 -13.33 6.64
CA SER A 38 -0.55 -12.91 6.79
C SER A 38 0.28 -13.33 5.58
N GLU A 39 0.90 -12.39 4.92
CA GLU A 39 1.89 -12.65 3.88
C GLU A 39 3.29 -12.96 4.47
N LEU A 40 3.47 -12.75 5.77
CA LEU A 40 4.75 -13.00 6.45
C LEU A 40 5.07 -14.50 6.62
N GLU A 41 4.10 -15.36 6.34
CA GLU A 41 4.31 -16.81 6.28
C GLU A 41 4.98 -17.26 4.95
N ASP A 42 5.01 -16.38 3.94
CA ASP A 42 5.65 -16.64 2.65
C ASP A 42 7.10 -16.12 2.67
N PRO A 43 8.12 -17.01 2.64
CA PRO A 43 9.53 -16.60 2.67
C PRO A 43 9.92 -15.70 1.49
N GLU A 44 9.33 -15.90 0.31
CA GLU A 44 9.60 -15.11 -0.89
C GLU A 44 9.06 -13.68 -0.73
N PHE A 45 7.91 -13.53 -0.09
CA PHE A 45 7.41 -12.21 0.28
C PHE A 45 8.33 -11.54 1.31
N VAL A 46 8.74 -12.28 2.35
CA VAL A 46 9.61 -11.77 3.43
C VAL A 46 10.97 -11.35 2.90
N ALA A 47 11.53 -12.06 1.90
CA ALA A 47 12.81 -11.71 1.26
C ALA A 47 12.79 -10.33 0.57
N ASN A 48 11.59 -9.81 0.24
CA ASN A 48 11.40 -8.45 -0.29
C ASN A 48 12.18 -8.18 -1.59
N ASN A 49 12.16 -9.11 -2.50
CA ASN A 49 12.72 -8.97 -3.84
C ASN A 49 11.78 -8.17 -4.76
N GLY A 50 12.21 -7.92 -6.01
CA GLY A 50 11.45 -7.15 -6.99
C GLY A 50 10.05 -7.70 -7.29
N ASP A 51 9.86 -9.00 -7.17
CA ASP A 51 8.61 -9.74 -7.38
C ASP A 51 7.73 -9.86 -6.12
N ARG A 52 8.10 -9.24 -5.00
CA ARG A 52 7.35 -9.24 -3.74
C ARG A 52 5.84 -9.08 -3.93
N CYS A 53 5.43 -8.17 -4.84
CA CYS A 53 4.01 -7.91 -5.09
C CYS A 53 3.29 -9.09 -5.76
N TYR A 54 4.01 -9.96 -6.49
CA TYR A 54 3.46 -11.20 -7.02
C TYR A 54 3.12 -12.14 -5.86
N HIS A 55 4.07 -12.40 -4.98
CA HIS A 55 3.88 -13.28 -3.81
C HIS A 55 2.76 -12.78 -2.90
N CYS A 56 2.76 -11.48 -2.56
CA CYS A 56 1.70 -10.86 -1.78
C CYS A 56 0.31 -11.10 -2.39
N LYS A 57 0.13 -10.81 -3.69
CA LYS A 57 -1.16 -10.99 -4.35
C LYS A 57 -1.54 -12.45 -4.48
N HIS A 58 -0.60 -13.34 -4.77
CA HIS A 58 -0.86 -14.78 -4.85
C HIS A 58 -1.39 -15.33 -3.52
N THR A 59 -0.72 -15.04 -2.40
CA THR A 59 -1.15 -15.46 -1.06
C THR A 59 -2.51 -14.87 -0.71
N ARG A 60 -2.66 -13.56 -0.87
CA ARG A 60 -3.88 -12.83 -0.48
C ARG A 60 -5.10 -13.25 -1.28
N PHE A 61 -5.01 -13.28 -2.61
CA PHE A 61 -6.14 -13.66 -3.44
C PHE A 61 -6.41 -15.17 -3.44
N GLY A 62 -5.40 -16.02 -3.22
CA GLY A 62 -5.57 -17.44 -2.96
C GLY A 62 -6.43 -17.69 -1.71
N ALA A 63 -6.10 -17.02 -0.61
CA ALA A 63 -6.89 -17.10 0.62
C ALA A 63 -8.31 -16.53 0.46
N LEU A 64 -8.46 -15.38 -0.22
CA LEU A 64 -9.76 -14.79 -0.50
C LEU A 64 -10.65 -15.67 -1.39
N THR A 65 -10.07 -16.37 -2.39
CA THR A 65 -10.85 -17.30 -3.23
C THR A 65 -11.32 -18.52 -2.46
N THR A 66 -10.49 -19.03 -1.54
CA THR A 66 -10.87 -20.11 -0.62
C THR A 66 -12.01 -19.66 0.28
N TRP A 67 -11.85 -18.51 0.94
CA TRP A 67 -12.88 -17.93 1.79
C TRP A 67 -14.20 -17.70 1.03
N ALA A 68 -14.13 -17.15 -0.20
CA ALA A 68 -15.31 -16.90 -1.02
C ALA A 68 -16.08 -18.19 -1.32
N LYS A 69 -15.39 -19.29 -1.69
CA LYS A 69 -16.00 -20.60 -1.94
C LYS A 69 -16.71 -21.15 -0.69
N GLU A 70 -16.06 -21.07 0.47
CA GLU A 70 -16.61 -21.53 1.75
C GLU A 70 -17.87 -20.77 2.15
N HIS A 71 -17.98 -19.49 1.74
CA HIS A 71 -19.13 -18.62 2.02
C HIS A 71 -20.15 -18.54 0.87
N GLY A 72 -20.01 -19.38 -0.16
CA GLY A 72 -20.97 -19.47 -1.26
C GLY A 72 -20.84 -18.36 -2.32
N TYR A 73 -19.74 -17.62 -2.35
CA TYR A 73 -19.45 -16.63 -3.39
C TYR A 73 -18.69 -17.27 -4.53
N LYS A 74 -19.10 -16.94 -5.77
CA LYS A 74 -18.53 -17.52 -6.97
C LYS A 74 -17.25 -16.83 -7.43
N TRP A 75 -17.13 -15.52 -7.18
CA TRP A 75 -16.06 -14.68 -7.71
C TRP A 75 -15.48 -13.77 -6.63
N VAL A 76 -14.18 -13.58 -6.69
CA VAL A 76 -13.46 -12.47 -6.01
C VAL A 76 -13.20 -11.41 -7.07
N ILE A 77 -13.56 -10.17 -6.77
CA ILE A 77 -13.40 -9.02 -7.68
C ILE A 77 -12.29 -8.12 -7.14
N ASP A 78 -11.34 -7.75 -8.01
CA ASP A 78 -10.33 -6.75 -7.68
C ASP A 78 -10.57 -5.42 -8.41
N GLY A 79 -9.90 -4.36 -7.97
CA GLY A 79 -10.02 -3.00 -8.52
C GLY A 79 -8.96 -2.65 -9.57
N SER A 80 -8.32 -3.63 -10.21
CA SER A 80 -7.35 -3.36 -11.28
C SER A 80 -8.02 -2.63 -12.44
N ASN A 81 -7.30 -1.70 -13.07
CA ASN A 81 -7.79 -0.84 -14.15
C ASN A 81 -6.76 -0.78 -15.30
N ILE A 82 -7.10 -0.11 -16.42
CA ILE A 82 -6.25 -0.12 -17.61
C ILE A 82 -4.88 0.54 -17.40
N ASP A 83 -4.78 1.55 -16.53
CA ASP A 83 -3.50 2.23 -16.26
C ASP A 83 -2.51 1.29 -15.54
N ASP A 84 -3.01 0.25 -14.87
CA ASP A 84 -2.17 -0.75 -14.22
C ASP A 84 -1.37 -1.62 -15.19
N LEU A 85 -1.75 -1.65 -16.48
CA LEU A 85 -1.01 -2.34 -17.54
C LEU A 85 0.26 -1.60 -17.97
N CYS A 86 0.33 -0.29 -17.73
CA CYS A 86 1.44 0.55 -18.14
C CYS A 86 2.56 0.66 -17.08
N ASP A 87 2.39 0.00 -15.92
CA ASP A 87 3.33 0.06 -14.79
C ASP A 87 3.94 -1.32 -14.53
N TYR A 88 5.14 -1.34 -13.93
CA TYR A 88 5.73 -2.59 -13.44
C TYR A 88 4.89 -3.15 -12.27
N ARG A 89 4.03 -4.10 -12.57
CA ARG A 89 3.10 -4.69 -11.59
C ARG A 89 3.13 -6.21 -11.61
N PRO A 90 4.16 -6.83 -11.04
CA PRO A 90 4.28 -8.30 -10.99
C PRO A 90 3.06 -8.97 -10.34
N GLY A 91 2.36 -8.26 -9.44
CA GLY A 91 1.11 -8.76 -8.85
C GLY A 91 -0.05 -8.99 -9.84
N MET A 92 -0.05 -8.37 -11.02
CA MET A 92 -1.05 -8.64 -12.06
C MET A 92 -0.95 -10.07 -12.60
N LYS A 93 0.28 -10.61 -12.68
CA LYS A 93 0.51 -11.99 -13.09
C LYS A 93 -0.15 -12.95 -12.10
N ALA A 94 0.01 -12.74 -10.80
CA ALA A 94 -0.60 -13.57 -9.77
C ALA A 94 -2.14 -13.63 -9.91
N ILE A 95 -2.80 -12.50 -10.18
CA ILE A 95 -4.26 -12.45 -10.37
C ILE A 95 -4.69 -13.27 -11.58
N LYS A 96 -3.97 -13.17 -12.70
CA LYS A 96 -4.29 -13.93 -13.93
C LYS A 96 -4.15 -15.45 -13.77
N GLU A 97 -3.27 -15.90 -12.88
CA GLU A 97 -3.02 -17.32 -12.61
C GLU A 97 -4.07 -17.93 -11.66
N LEU A 98 -4.80 -17.11 -10.93
CA LEU A 98 -5.77 -17.58 -9.94
C LEU A 98 -7.17 -17.73 -10.53
N ASN A 99 -7.72 -18.95 -10.42
CA ASN A 99 -9.10 -19.21 -10.81
C ASN A 99 -10.10 -18.60 -9.81
N GLY A 100 -11.14 -17.95 -10.32
CA GLY A 100 -12.19 -17.35 -9.49
C GLY A 100 -11.91 -15.90 -9.08
N VAL A 101 -10.85 -15.27 -9.62
CA VAL A 101 -10.60 -13.83 -9.51
C VAL A 101 -10.93 -13.18 -10.86
N CYS A 102 -11.57 -12.01 -10.85
CA CYS A 102 -11.83 -11.20 -12.04
C CYS A 102 -11.59 -9.72 -11.75
N SER A 103 -11.28 -8.98 -12.80
CA SER A 103 -10.97 -7.53 -12.75
C SER A 103 -11.91 -6.75 -13.66
N PRO A 104 -13.21 -6.58 -13.31
CA PRO A 104 -14.21 -6.03 -14.21
C PRO A 104 -13.90 -4.64 -14.74
N LEU A 105 -13.22 -3.79 -13.96
CA LEU A 105 -12.85 -2.45 -14.41
C LEU A 105 -11.80 -2.53 -15.53
N LEU A 106 -10.80 -3.39 -15.37
CA LEU A 106 -9.77 -3.65 -16.37
C LEU A 106 -10.36 -4.31 -17.62
N GLU A 107 -11.20 -5.34 -17.44
CA GLU A 107 -11.84 -6.09 -18.52
C GLU A 107 -12.74 -5.21 -19.40
N ASN A 108 -13.32 -4.16 -18.81
CA ASN A 108 -14.14 -3.19 -19.54
C ASN A 108 -13.36 -1.91 -19.94
N GLY A 109 -12.04 -1.91 -19.84
CA GLY A 109 -11.18 -0.84 -20.33
C GLY A 109 -11.29 0.48 -19.58
N LEU A 110 -11.73 0.47 -18.30
CA LEU A 110 -11.84 1.69 -17.52
C LEU A 110 -10.47 2.17 -17.06
N ALA A 111 -10.18 3.44 -17.32
CA ALA A 111 -9.02 4.15 -16.80
C ALA A 111 -9.29 4.67 -15.37
N LYS A 112 -8.24 5.02 -14.66
CA LYS A 112 -8.33 5.59 -13.30
C LYS A 112 -9.14 6.89 -13.27
N GLU A 113 -9.07 7.68 -14.33
CA GLU A 113 -9.84 8.91 -14.46
C GLU A 113 -11.33 8.65 -14.60
N ASP A 114 -11.72 7.63 -15.40
CA ASP A 114 -13.11 7.20 -15.54
C ASP A 114 -13.69 6.74 -14.21
N ILE A 115 -12.91 5.93 -13.46
CA ILE A 115 -13.31 5.42 -12.15
C ILE A 115 -13.51 6.59 -11.16
N ARG A 116 -12.62 7.58 -11.15
CA ARG A 116 -12.74 8.77 -10.31
C ARG A 116 -13.97 9.60 -10.67
N SER A 117 -14.22 9.78 -11.97
CA SER A 117 -15.37 10.53 -12.47
C SER A 117 -16.68 9.85 -12.05
N LEU A 118 -16.79 8.54 -12.24
CA LEU A 118 -17.96 7.75 -11.81
C LEU A 118 -18.13 7.80 -10.28
N SER A 119 -17.04 7.62 -9.53
CA SER A 119 -17.06 7.69 -8.06
C SER A 119 -17.54 9.05 -7.56
N LYS A 120 -17.15 10.14 -8.23
CA LYS A 120 -17.60 11.49 -7.92
C LYS A 120 -19.09 11.69 -8.19
N VAL A 121 -19.57 11.19 -9.34
CA VAL A 121 -21.00 11.22 -9.71
C VAL A 121 -21.84 10.46 -8.68
N TRP A 122 -21.34 9.33 -8.17
CA TRP A 122 -22.01 8.54 -7.14
C TRP A 122 -21.83 9.09 -5.71
N GLY A 123 -21.15 10.22 -5.56
CA GLY A 123 -20.95 10.85 -4.25
C GLY A 123 -20.03 10.08 -3.30
N LEU A 124 -19.16 9.19 -3.84
CA LEU A 124 -18.23 8.44 -3.01
C LEU A 124 -17.14 9.37 -2.48
N PRO A 125 -16.89 9.42 -1.15
CA PRO A 125 -15.89 10.31 -0.57
C PRO A 125 -14.45 9.98 -0.98
N THR A 126 -14.24 8.79 -1.55
CA THR A 126 -12.93 8.29 -1.97
C THR A 126 -12.56 8.66 -3.41
N TRP A 127 -13.41 9.40 -4.14
CA TRP A 127 -13.21 9.72 -5.55
C TRP A 127 -11.86 10.37 -5.89
N ASN A 128 -11.31 11.19 -4.98
CA ASN A 128 -10.01 11.86 -5.14
C ASN A 128 -8.95 11.36 -4.15
N LYS A 129 -9.20 10.22 -3.51
CA LYS A 129 -8.25 9.63 -2.56
C LYS A 129 -6.90 9.39 -3.23
N LEU A 130 -5.83 9.80 -2.54
CA LEU A 130 -4.46 9.48 -2.96
C LEU A 130 -4.20 7.99 -2.79
N SER A 131 -3.37 7.43 -3.68
CA SER A 131 -2.95 6.05 -3.57
C SER A 131 -2.17 5.82 -2.27
N MET A 132 -2.60 4.82 -1.51
CA MET A 132 -1.98 4.41 -0.26
C MET A 132 -1.41 2.99 -0.41
N PRO A 133 -0.19 2.85 -0.94
CA PRO A 133 0.46 1.54 -1.03
C PRO A 133 0.64 0.91 0.36
N CYS A 134 0.73 -0.43 0.42
CA CYS A 134 0.94 -1.19 1.65
C CYS A 134 2.23 -0.76 2.38
N LEU A 135 2.32 -1.00 3.69
CA LEU A 135 3.49 -0.66 4.50
C LEU A 135 4.78 -1.32 3.99
N SER A 136 4.70 -2.52 3.40
CA SER A 136 5.86 -3.21 2.81
C SER A 136 6.55 -2.39 1.72
N SER A 137 5.81 -1.51 1.03
CA SER A 137 6.40 -0.61 0.02
C SER A 137 7.34 0.45 0.62
N ARG A 138 7.46 0.54 1.94
CA ARG A 138 8.40 1.43 2.64
C ARG A 138 9.72 0.75 2.95
N ILE A 139 9.75 -0.58 2.94
CA ILE A 139 10.97 -1.35 3.22
C ILE A 139 11.80 -1.42 1.94
N ALA A 140 13.07 -1.04 2.03
CA ALA A 140 13.98 -1.06 0.88
C ALA A 140 14.14 -2.50 0.33
N TYR A 141 14.24 -2.65 -0.98
CA TYR A 141 14.42 -3.97 -1.56
C TYR A 141 15.67 -4.67 -1.01
N GLY A 142 15.56 -5.97 -0.77
CA GLY A 142 16.60 -6.79 -0.14
C GLY A 142 16.64 -6.72 1.39
N GLU A 143 15.93 -5.76 2.00
CA GLU A 143 15.71 -5.72 3.45
C GLU A 143 14.47 -6.57 3.79
N GLN A 144 14.63 -7.54 4.69
CA GLN A 144 13.52 -8.42 5.09
C GLN A 144 12.32 -7.64 5.62
N ILE A 145 11.12 -8.06 5.23
CA ILE A 145 9.87 -7.54 5.79
C ILE A 145 9.61 -8.26 7.12
N THR A 146 9.52 -7.49 8.19
CA THR A 146 9.20 -8.01 9.53
C THR A 146 8.09 -7.19 10.17
N PRO A 147 7.29 -7.75 11.09
CA PRO A 147 6.27 -7.00 11.82
C PRO A 147 6.83 -5.77 12.53
N GLU A 148 8.06 -5.87 13.04
CA GLU A 148 8.73 -4.77 13.71
C GLU A 148 9.00 -3.61 12.74
N ARG A 149 9.61 -3.89 11.58
CA ARG A 149 9.91 -2.87 10.56
C ARG A 149 8.63 -2.22 10.01
N LEU A 150 7.57 -2.99 9.82
CA LEU A 150 6.27 -2.46 9.40
C LEU A 150 5.70 -1.48 10.44
N ARG A 151 5.75 -1.83 11.73
CA ARG A 151 5.34 -0.94 12.81
C ARG A 151 6.21 0.32 12.90
N GLN A 152 7.53 0.17 12.76
CA GLN A 152 8.45 1.31 12.76
C GLN A 152 8.09 2.33 11.68
N VAL A 153 7.84 1.90 10.45
CA VAL A 153 7.48 2.83 9.36
C VAL A 153 6.10 3.46 9.58
N GLU A 154 5.12 2.70 10.06
CA GLU A 154 3.78 3.22 10.34
C GLU A 154 3.82 4.31 11.42
N GLN A 155 4.50 4.03 12.53
CA GLN A 155 4.66 4.97 13.64
C GLN A 155 5.48 6.20 13.22
N ALA A 156 6.56 6.02 12.46
CA ALA A 156 7.35 7.12 11.96
C ALA A 156 6.54 8.02 10.99
N GLU A 157 5.73 7.45 10.08
CA GLU A 157 4.82 8.21 9.24
C GLU A 157 3.77 8.97 10.06
N ALA A 158 3.25 8.37 11.14
CA ALA A 158 2.30 9.03 12.05
C ALA A 158 2.94 10.24 12.74
N ILE A 159 4.17 10.13 13.24
CA ILE A 159 4.92 11.25 13.83
C ILE A 159 5.04 12.39 12.80
N ILE A 160 5.51 12.12 11.59
CA ILE A 160 5.68 13.17 10.57
C ILE A 160 4.35 13.85 10.22
N ARG A 161 3.24 13.10 10.16
CA ARG A 161 1.90 13.66 9.89
C ARG A 161 1.39 14.63 10.96
N THR A 162 1.99 14.68 12.15
CA THR A 162 1.67 15.70 13.16
C THR A 162 2.21 17.08 12.77
N TYR A 163 3.28 17.13 11.98
CA TYR A 163 3.93 18.38 11.55
C TYR A 163 3.49 18.87 10.18
N VAL A 164 3.15 17.95 9.25
CA VAL A 164 2.82 18.29 7.87
C VAL A 164 1.59 17.54 7.37
N LYS A 165 0.84 18.18 6.46
CA LYS A 165 -0.29 17.57 5.75
C LYS A 165 0.16 17.17 4.33
N GLY A 166 -0.43 16.10 3.81
CA GLY A 166 -0.15 15.60 2.47
C GLY A 166 0.54 14.25 2.44
N PRO A 167 1.14 13.87 1.30
CA PRO A 167 1.86 12.61 1.18
C PRO A 167 3.07 12.56 2.12
N VAL A 168 3.12 11.55 2.96
CA VAL A 168 4.27 11.26 3.84
C VAL A 168 4.68 9.82 3.61
N ARG A 169 5.97 9.57 3.42
CA ARG A 169 6.55 8.23 3.43
C ARG A 169 7.83 8.23 4.26
N VAL A 170 7.97 7.20 5.07
CA VAL A 170 9.23 6.91 5.75
C VAL A 170 9.77 5.60 5.19
N ARG A 171 10.91 5.67 4.48
CA ARG A 171 11.56 4.51 3.89
C ARG A 171 12.53 3.92 4.90
N HIS A 172 12.41 2.61 5.09
CA HIS A 172 13.26 1.84 6.00
C HIS A 172 14.45 1.26 5.23
N HIS A 173 15.65 1.75 5.52
CA HIS A 173 16.92 1.26 4.97
C HIS A 173 17.77 0.67 6.11
N GLY A 174 17.35 -0.48 6.67
CA GLY A 174 18.00 -1.09 7.80
C GLY A 174 17.97 -0.21 9.05
N VAL A 175 19.07 0.48 9.34
CA VAL A 175 19.16 1.36 10.51
C VAL A 175 18.77 2.82 10.23
N LEU A 176 18.42 3.15 8.99
CA LEU A 176 18.18 4.52 8.54
C LEU A 176 16.71 4.71 8.15
N ALA A 177 16.07 5.73 8.70
CA ALA A 177 14.78 6.24 8.26
C ALA A 177 14.98 7.39 7.28
N ARG A 178 14.49 7.25 6.02
CA ARG A 178 14.50 8.30 5.01
C ARG A 178 13.09 8.84 4.84
N ILE A 179 12.90 10.10 5.20
CA ILE A 179 11.61 10.78 5.17
C ILE A 179 11.40 11.44 3.80
N GLU A 180 10.27 11.14 3.18
CA GLU A 180 9.81 11.74 1.93
C GLU A 180 8.49 12.49 2.18
N VAL A 181 8.47 13.80 1.94
CA VAL A 181 7.29 14.67 1.96
C VAL A 181 7.30 15.54 0.71
N ASP A 182 6.24 16.29 0.42
CA ASP A 182 6.32 17.31 -0.64
C ASP A 182 7.54 18.22 -0.37
N ALA A 183 8.38 18.44 -1.40
CA ALA A 183 9.61 19.22 -1.30
C ALA A 183 9.39 20.61 -0.68
N LYS A 184 8.22 21.21 -0.91
CA LYS A 184 7.81 22.50 -0.31
C LYS A 184 7.68 22.45 1.21
N LEU A 185 7.48 21.27 1.78
CA LEU A 185 7.30 21.07 3.23
C LEU A 185 8.60 20.75 3.95
N LEU A 186 9.69 20.47 3.24
CA LEU A 186 10.99 20.18 3.84
C LEU A 186 11.47 21.29 4.77
N GLY A 187 11.23 22.56 4.39
CA GLY A 187 11.59 23.72 5.21
C GLY A 187 10.92 23.71 6.61
N ILE A 188 9.70 23.20 6.70
CA ILE A 188 9.00 23.07 8.01
C ILE A 188 9.69 22.02 8.88
N LEU A 189 10.01 20.87 8.29
CA LEU A 189 10.66 19.77 9.02
C LEU A 189 12.11 20.06 9.37
N ALA A 190 12.76 20.99 8.64
CA ALA A 190 14.15 21.41 8.88
C ALA A 190 14.29 22.52 9.94
N ILE A 191 13.20 23.05 10.48
CA ILE A 191 13.27 23.97 11.64
C ILE A 191 13.98 23.24 12.79
N PRO A 192 15.03 23.83 13.42
CA PRO A 192 15.88 23.11 14.36
C PRO A 192 15.14 22.37 15.48
N GLU A 193 14.14 23.00 16.08
CA GLU A 193 13.33 22.40 17.16
C GLU A 193 12.47 21.25 16.64
N VAL A 194 11.86 21.38 15.45
CA VAL A 194 11.05 20.35 14.80
C VAL A 194 11.93 19.16 14.42
N ALA A 195 13.06 19.43 13.79
CA ALA A 195 14.02 18.40 13.39
C ALA A 195 14.57 17.62 14.60
N ALA A 196 14.88 18.30 15.71
CA ALA A 196 15.33 17.67 16.93
C ALA A 196 14.27 16.74 17.54
N ASN A 197 13.00 17.18 17.59
CA ASN A 197 11.89 16.36 18.08
C ASN A 197 11.65 15.13 17.20
N ILE A 198 11.56 15.33 15.88
CA ILE A 198 11.40 14.24 14.91
C ILE A 198 12.53 13.22 15.05
N ASN A 199 13.77 13.68 15.12
CA ASN A 199 14.94 12.82 15.29
C ASN A 199 14.82 11.99 16.57
N LYS A 200 14.51 12.62 17.71
CA LYS A 200 14.35 11.96 19.00
C LYS A 200 13.25 10.89 18.96
N GLU A 201 12.08 11.24 18.43
CA GLU A 201 10.93 10.34 18.39
C GLU A 201 11.15 9.15 17.43
N ILE A 202 11.71 9.39 16.25
CA ILE A 202 11.96 8.31 15.27
C ILE A 202 13.12 7.42 15.73
N MET A 203 14.16 7.96 16.34
CA MET A 203 15.23 7.15 16.95
C MET A 203 14.71 6.26 18.08
N ALA A 204 13.73 6.72 18.85
CA ALA A 204 13.08 5.90 19.87
C ALA A 204 12.33 4.68 19.32
N LEU A 205 11.98 4.68 18.02
CA LEU A 205 11.41 3.53 17.31
C LEU A 205 12.47 2.48 16.95
N GLY A 206 13.77 2.75 17.15
CA GLY A 206 14.87 1.81 16.89
C GLY A 206 15.77 2.19 15.70
N PHE A 207 15.50 3.28 15.00
CA PHE A 207 16.39 3.80 13.96
C PHE A 207 17.64 4.45 14.56
N LYS A 208 18.79 4.34 13.87
CA LYS A 208 20.03 5.01 14.26
C LYS A 208 20.22 6.36 13.57
N TYR A 209 19.64 6.50 12.38
CA TYR A 209 19.74 7.70 11.55
C TYR A 209 18.39 8.10 11.02
N VAL A 210 18.14 9.40 10.98
CA VAL A 210 16.93 10.01 10.41
C VAL A 210 17.38 11.04 9.38
N THR A 211 16.86 10.92 8.15
CA THR A 211 17.26 11.77 7.02
C THR A 211 16.06 12.22 6.22
N PHE A 212 16.22 13.28 5.46
CA PHE A 212 15.25 13.71 4.44
C PHE A 212 15.71 13.32 3.05
N ASP A 213 14.77 12.91 2.20
CA ASP A 213 15.01 12.86 0.77
C ASP A 213 14.86 14.27 0.20
N LEU A 214 15.96 14.84 -0.31
CA LEU A 214 15.98 16.20 -0.84
C LEU A 214 15.12 16.36 -2.11
N ALA A 215 14.87 15.28 -2.86
CA ALA A 215 13.96 15.28 -4.00
C ALA A 215 12.48 15.28 -3.58
N GLY A 216 12.21 15.05 -2.30
CA GLY A 216 10.87 14.93 -1.77
C GLY A 216 10.14 13.65 -2.18
N TYR A 217 8.83 13.64 -1.92
CA TYR A 217 7.99 12.50 -2.26
C TYR A 217 7.84 12.32 -3.77
N ARG A 218 8.15 11.12 -4.25
CA ARG A 218 7.91 10.67 -5.63
C ARG A 218 7.26 9.29 -5.63
N THR A 219 6.23 9.11 -6.46
CA THR A 219 5.63 7.79 -6.65
C THR A 219 6.67 6.84 -7.24
N GLY A 220 6.83 5.66 -6.64
CA GLY A 220 7.77 4.65 -7.14
C GLY A 220 9.24 4.91 -6.81
N SER A 221 9.59 5.84 -5.90
CA SER A 221 10.99 6.19 -5.57
C SER A 221 11.87 4.99 -5.17
N LEU A 222 11.31 3.92 -4.57
CA LEU A 222 12.07 2.70 -4.28
C LEU A 222 12.34 1.83 -5.51
N ASN A 223 11.55 1.96 -6.57
CA ASN A 223 11.78 1.19 -7.80
C ASN A 223 13.08 1.61 -8.51
N ASP A 224 13.63 2.79 -8.17
CA ASP A 224 14.95 3.22 -8.63
C ASP A 224 16.09 2.27 -8.17
N GLN A 225 15.83 1.42 -7.15
CA GLN A 225 16.77 0.39 -6.66
C GLN A 225 16.72 -0.90 -7.49
N LEU A 226 15.68 -1.10 -8.28
CA LEU A 226 15.57 -2.29 -9.12
C LEU A 226 16.41 -2.09 -10.39
N PRO A 227 17.20 -3.10 -10.80
CA PRO A 227 17.85 -3.05 -12.11
C PRO A 227 16.78 -2.84 -13.20
N ASP A 228 17.17 -2.25 -14.34
CA ASP A 228 16.29 -1.81 -15.45
C ASP A 228 15.27 -2.86 -15.95
N LEU A 229 14.40 -3.34 -15.07
CA LEU A 229 13.25 -4.21 -15.42
C LEU A 229 12.18 -3.48 -16.25
N LYS A 230 12.38 -2.18 -16.49
CA LYS A 230 11.49 -1.34 -17.31
C LYS A 230 11.60 -1.57 -18.82
N LYS A 231 12.50 -2.43 -19.30
CA LYS A 231 12.75 -2.62 -20.73
C LYS A 231 12.12 -3.86 -21.35
N GLU A 232 11.44 -4.70 -20.57
CA GLU A 232 10.87 -5.98 -21.05
C GLU A 232 9.35 -6.09 -20.83
N ALA A 233 8.62 -4.96 -20.77
CA ALA A 233 7.17 -4.95 -20.71
C ALA A 233 6.58 -4.37 -22.00
#